data_bc2f61fc8443b4ec64b46ef8c03e206f
#
_entry.id   bc2f61fc8443b4ec64b46ef8c03e206f
#
_cell.length_a   1.000
_cell.length_b   1.000
_cell.length_c   1.000
_cell.angle_alpha   90.00
_cell.angle_beta   90.00
_cell.angle_gamma   90.00
#
_symmetry.space_group_name_H-M   'P 1'
#
loop_
_entity.id
_entity.type
_entity.pdbx_description
1 polymer ?
#
loop_
_entity_poly.entity_id
_entity_poly.type
_entity_poly.pdbx_seq_one_letter_code
_entity_poly.pdbx_strand_id
1 'polypeptide(L)'
;MQSLTLEQREIIEEVMETIGLKEQKNLRSGLLSHGQKQWLEIGMLLVQDPRLLLIDEPVAGMTHQETEHTAELLKSLAGKHSIVVVEHEMDFIRSIANRVTVLHEGHVLADGKMEDVQNDPKVIEVYLGS
;
A
#
# COMPACT_ATOMS: atom_id res chain seq x y z
N MET A 1 -27.30 -19.51 -0.29
CA MET A 1 -26.25 -18.59 -0.75
C MET A 1 -26.83 -17.68 -1.83
N GLN A 2 -26.75 -16.39 -1.64
CA GLN A 2 -27.23 -15.43 -2.63
C GLN A 2 -26.21 -15.24 -3.75
N SER A 3 -26.71 -15.19 -4.98
CA SER A 3 -25.84 -14.84 -6.10
C SER A 3 -25.49 -13.36 -6.08
N LEU A 4 -24.33 -13.02 -6.59
CA LEU A 4 -23.91 -11.64 -6.75
C LEU A 4 -24.79 -10.94 -7.78
N THR A 5 -25.12 -9.68 -7.54
CA THR A 5 -25.80 -8.84 -8.51
C THR A 5 -24.83 -8.48 -9.65
N LEU A 6 -25.37 -8.02 -10.78
CA LEU A 6 -24.54 -7.55 -11.89
C LEU A 6 -23.63 -6.40 -11.44
N GLU A 7 -24.17 -5.45 -10.68
CA GLU A 7 -23.41 -4.32 -10.16
C GLU A 7 -22.26 -4.78 -9.25
N GLN A 8 -22.51 -5.74 -8.37
CA GLN A 8 -21.48 -6.31 -7.51
C GLN A 8 -20.38 -7.00 -8.31
N ARG A 9 -20.75 -7.73 -9.37
CA ARG A 9 -19.78 -8.37 -10.26
C ARG A 9 -18.91 -7.37 -10.98
N GLU A 10 -19.48 -6.26 -11.43
CA GLU A 10 -18.75 -5.18 -12.11
C GLU A 10 -17.74 -4.54 -11.16
N ILE A 11 -18.11 -4.30 -9.91
CA ILE A 11 -17.21 -3.75 -8.89
C ILE A 11 -16.05 -4.71 -8.65
N ILE A 12 -16.32 -5.99 -8.50
CA ILE A 12 -15.28 -7.01 -8.26
C ILE A 12 -14.31 -7.07 -9.45
N GLU A 13 -14.83 -7.09 -10.68
CA GLU A 13 -13.99 -7.12 -11.87
C GLU A 13 -13.09 -5.88 -11.95
N GLU A 14 -13.64 -4.71 -11.68
CA GLU A 14 -12.90 -3.45 -11.67
C GLU A 14 -11.79 -3.46 -10.61
N VAL A 15 -12.11 -3.92 -9.40
CA VAL A 15 -11.13 -4.02 -8.33
C VAL A 15 -10.04 -5.03 -8.66
N MET A 16 -10.41 -6.19 -9.20
CA MET A 16 -9.42 -7.22 -9.60
C MET A 16 -8.45 -6.68 -10.64
N GLU A 17 -8.94 -5.89 -11.58
CA GLU A 17 -8.09 -5.22 -12.56
C GLU A 17 -7.16 -4.20 -11.88
N THR A 18 -7.70 -3.39 -10.98
CA THR A 18 -6.95 -2.37 -10.26
C THR A 18 -5.78 -2.97 -9.48
N ILE A 19 -6.02 -4.07 -8.78
CA ILE A 19 -4.97 -4.72 -7.97
C ILE A 19 -4.05 -5.65 -8.79
N GLY A 20 -4.36 -5.85 -10.07
CA GLY A 20 -3.51 -6.64 -10.95
C GLY A 20 -3.69 -8.14 -10.85
N LEU A 21 -4.84 -8.60 -10.36
CA LEU A 21 -5.15 -10.03 -10.18
C LEU A 21 -6.27 -10.54 -11.08
N LYS A 22 -6.60 -9.83 -12.14
CA LYS A 22 -7.70 -10.21 -13.03
C LYS A 22 -7.55 -11.62 -13.59
N GLU A 23 -6.34 -12.01 -13.97
CA GLU A 23 -6.06 -13.33 -14.52
C GLU A 23 -6.16 -14.44 -13.47
N GLN A 24 -6.01 -14.10 -12.20
CA GLN A 24 -6.04 -15.04 -11.08
C GLN A 24 -7.42 -15.13 -10.41
N LYS A 25 -8.45 -14.52 -10.97
CA LYS A 25 -9.76 -14.40 -10.30
C LYS A 25 -10.41 -15.74 -9.95
N ASN A 26 -10.09 -16.79 -10.69
CA ASN A 26 -10.65 -18.12 -10.47
C ASN A 26 -9.73 -19.04 -9.67
N LEU A 27 -8.55 -18.56 -9.26
CA LEU A 27 -7.66 -19.34 -8.43
C LEU A 27 -8.07 -19.27 -6.96
N ARG A 28 -7.77 -20.34 -6.24
CA ARG A 28 -7.90 -20.32 -4.79
C ARG A 28 -6.84 -19.39 -4.22
N SER A 29 -7.21 -18.60 -3.22
CA SER A 29 -6.31 -17.63 -2.60
C SER A 29 -5.04 -18.27 -2.04
N GLY A 30 -5.10 -19.54 -1.64
CA GLY A 30 -3.93 -20.29 -1.17
C GLY A 30 -2.85 -20.51 -2.22
N LEU A 31 -3.18 -20.36 -3.51
CA LEU A 31 -2.24 -20.53 -4.62
C LEU A 31 -1.57 -19.21 -5.03
N LEU A 32 -1.96 -18.09 -4.42
CA LEU A 32 -1.35 -16.80 -4.70
C LEU A 32 -0.01 -16.67 -3.97
N SER A 33 0.89 -15.89 -4.52
CA SER A 33 2.13 -15.52 -3.84
C SER A 33 1.81 -14.64 -2.62
N HIS A 34 2.81 -14.44 -1.76
CA HIS A 34 2.65 -13.55 -0.60
C HIS A 34 2.23 -12.13 -1.03
N GLY A 35 2.91 -11.57 -2.02
CA GLY A 35 2.57 -10.24 -2.55
C GLY A 35 1.17 -10.18 -3.13
N GLN A 36 0.79 -11.19 -3.91
CA GLN A 36 -0.55 -11.26 -4.49
C GLN A 36 -1.64 -11.33 -3.40
N LYS A 37 -1.38 -12.04 -2.31
CA LYS A 37 -2.31 -12.08 -1.17
C LYS A 37 -2.48 -10.70 -0.53
N GLN A 38 -1.39 -9.94 -0.42
CA GLN A 38 -1.45 -8.58 0.11
C GLN A 38 -2.26 -7.66 -0.81
N TRP A 39 -2.09 -7.78 -2.14
CA TRP A 39 -2.89 -7.01 -3.09
C TRP A 39 -4.37 -7.39 -3.00
N LEU A 40 -4.66 -8.68 -2.82
CA LEU A 40 -6.04 -9.13 -2.62
C LEU A 40 -6.66 -8.50 -1.36
N GLU A 41 -5.92 -8.42 -0.27
CA GLU A 41 -6.38 -7.76 0.96
C GLU A 41 -6.72 -6.29 0.71
N ILE A 42 -5.87 -5.57 -0.03
CA ILE A 42 -6.15 -4.19 -0.43
C ILE A 42 -7.43 -4.15 -1.28
N GLY A 43 -7.57 -5.08 -2.22
CA GLY A 43 -8.78 -5.18 -3.05
C GLY A 43 -10.05 -5.37 -2.24
N MET A 44 -9.99 -6.20 -1.20
CA MET A 44 -11.12 -6.42 -0.31
C MET A 44 -11.55 -5.14 0.42
N LEU A 45 -10.61 -4.26 0.72
CA LEU A 45 -10.92 -2.95 1.27
C LEU A 45 -11.53 -2.03 0.21
N LEU A 46 -11.02 -2.07 -1.02
CA LEU A 46 -11.45 -1.20 -2.11
C LEU A 46 -12.91 -1.44 -2.52
N VAL A 47 -13.42 -2.65 -2.41
CA VAL A 47 -14.82 -2.94 -2.74
C VAL A 47 -15.80 -2.19 -1.84
N GLN A 48 -15.35 -1.72 -0.69
CA GLN A 48 -16.16 -0.93 0.25
C GLN A 48 -16.12 0.56 -0.09
N ASP A 49 -15.35 0.96 -1.07
CA ASP A 49 -15.13 2.35 -1.49
C ASP A 49 -14.78 3.27 -0.32
N PRO A 50 -13.70 2.99 0.42
CA PRO A 50 -13.35 3.76 1.61
C PRO A 50 -12.76 5.12 1.24
N ARG A 51 -12.97 6.10 2.09
CA ARG A 51 -12.31 7.41 1.96
C ARG A 51 -10.87 7.37 2.43
N LEU A 52 -10.60 6.53 3.43
CA LEU A 52 -9.30 6.41 4.06
C LEU A 52 -8.89 4.94 4.10
N LEU A 53 -7.69 4.67 3.62
CA LEU A 53 -7.04 3.36 3.73
C LEU A 53 -5.88 3.47 4.71
N LEU A 54 -5.86 2.57 5.69
CA LEU A 54 -4.74 2.43 6.62
C LEU A 54 -4.04 1.12 6.29
N ILE A 55 -2.80 1.20 5.86
CA ILE A 55 -2.05 0.04 5.38
C ILE A 55 -0.76 -0.09 6.19
N ASP A 56 -0.60 -1.22 6.84
CA ASP A 56 0.54 -1.47 7.72
C ASP A 56 1.52 -2.44 7.04
N GLU A 57 2.75 -1.99 6.86
CA GLU A 57 3.86 -2.75 6.30
C GLU A 57 3.51 -3.51 5.01
N PRO A 58 3.03 -2.81 3.97
CA PRO A 58 2.51 -3.48 2.78
C PRO A 58 3.54 -4.25 1.95
N VAL A 59 4.82 -3.99 2.12
CA VAL A 59 5.87 -4.64 1.32
C VAL A 59 6.71 -5.66 2.10
N ALA A 60 6.33 -5.96 3.34
CA ALA A 60 7.05 -6.95 4.15
C ALA A 60 7.06 -8.31 3.45
N GLY A 61 8.25 -8.88 3.28
CA GLY A 61 8.40 -10.20 2.67
C GLY A 61 8.17 -10.26 1.16
N MET A 62 8.07 -9.12 0.49
CA MET A 62 7.86 -9.08 -0.96
C MET A 62 9.18 -9.13 -1.73
N THR A 63 9.12 -9.68 -2.94
CA THR A 63 10.20 -9.57 -3.91
C THR A 63 10.31 -8.12 -4.39
N HIS A 64 11.40 -7.79 -5.06
CA HIS A 64 11.60 -6.45 -5.64
C HIS A 64 10.48 -6.10 -6.63
N GLN A 65 10.10 -7.04 -7.50
CA GLN A 65 9.03 -6.83 -8.47
C GLN A 65 7.68 -6.62 -7.80
N GLU A 66 7.39 -7.38 -6.75
CA GLU A 66 6.16 -7.24 -5.98
C GLU A 66 6.11 -5.89 -5.26
N THR A 67 7.24 -5.44 -4.75
CA THR A 67 7.36 -4.12 -4.11
C THR A 67 7.09 -2.99 -5.11
N GLU A 68 7.63 -3.09 -6.32
CA GLU A 68 7.38 -2.12 -7.38
C GLU A 68 5.89 -2.07 -7.77
N HIS A 69 5.28 -3.24 -7.92
CA HIS A 69 3.85 -3.32 -8.22
C HIS A 69 3.03 -2.68 -7.11
N THR A 70 3.39 -2.94 -5.85
CA THR A 70 2.70 -2.34 -4.70
C THR A 70 2.81 -0.82 -4.71
N ALA A 71 3.98 -0.29 -5.03
CA ALA A 71 4.18 1.16 -5.15
C ALA A 71 3.27 1.76 -6.23
N GLU A 72 3.22 1.14 -7.41
CA GLU A 72 2.37 1.59 -8.50
C GLU A 72 0.89 1.52 -8.13
N LEU A 73 0.47 0.45 -7.46
CA LEU A 73 -0.89 0.29 -6.97
C LEU A 73 -1.27 1.42 -6.03
N LEU A 74 -0.47 1.69 -5.02
CA LEU A 74 -0.77 2.74 -4.04
C LEU A 74 -0.79 4.12 -4.68
N LYS A 75 0.11 4.40 -5.61
CA LYS A 75 0.09 5.66 -6.36
C LYS A 75 -1.19 5.82 -7.18
N SER A 76 -1.66 4.73 -7.79
CA SER A 76 -2.89 4.77 -8.60
C SER A 76 -4.14 5.03 -7.76
N LEU A 77 -4.11 4.66 -6.49
CA LEU A 77 -5.23 4.86 -5.57
C LEU A 77 -5.24 6.26 -4.95
N ALA A 78 -4.10 6.92 -4.90
CA ALA A 78 -3.99 8.26 -4.35
C ALA A 78 -4.83 9.25 -5.18
N GLY A 79 -5.55 10.12 -4.51
CA GLY A 79 -6.47 11.05 -5.16
C GLY A 79 -7.92 10.61 -5.09
N LYS A 80 -8.19 9.33 -5.26
CA LYS A 80 -9.54 8.77 -5.02
C LYS A 80 -9.73 8.40 -3.56
N HIS A 81 -8.62 8.04 -2.90
CA HIS A 81 -8.61 7.64 -1.49
C HIS A 81 -7.48 8.38 -0.79
N SER A 82 -7.67 8.69 0.47
CA SER A 82 -6.57 9.10 1.34
C SER A 82 -5.92 7.83 1.87
N ILE A 83 -4.60 7.78 1.81
CA ILE A 83 -3.85 6.57 2.17
C ILE A 83 -2.80 6.92 3.22
N VAL A 84 -2.83 6.20 4.33
CA VAL A 84 -1.78 6.25 5.35
C VAL A 84 -1.07 4.90 5.33
N VAL A 85 0.23 4.94 5.11
CA VAL A 85 1.06 3.74 5.08
C VAL A 85 2.03 3.80 6.26
N VAL A 86 2.09 2.73 7.04
CA VAL A 86 3.08 2.55 8.09
C VAL A 86 4.17 1.65 7.52
N GLU A 87 5.39 2.16 7.45
CA GLU A 87 6.47 1.42 6.80
C GLU A 87 7.83 1.87 7.34
N HIS A 88 8.83 1.03 7.20
CA HIS A 88 10.20 1.35 7.55
C HIS A 88 11.19 1.17 6.39
N GLU A 89 10.71 0.68 5.25
CA GLU A 89 11.51 0.55 4.03
C GLU A 89 11.62 1.91 3.33
N MET A 90 12.74 2.59 3.54
CA MET A 90 12.91 3.98 3.10
C MET A 90 12.80 4.16 1.58
N ASP A 91 13.33 3.24 0.80
CA ASP A 91 13.25 3.34 -0.66
C ASP A 91 11.81 3.26 -1.14
N PHE A 92 11.02 2.38 -0.53
CA PHE A 92 9.60 2.27 -0.84
C PHE A 92 8.86 3.55 -0.45
N ILE A 93 9.12 4.09 0.74
CA ILE A 93 8.51 5.33 1.20
C ILE A 93 8.83 6.48 0.24
N ARG A 94 10.08 6.61 -0.20
CA ARG A 94 10.49 7.64 -1.17
C ARG A 94 9.72 7.53 -2.47
N SER A 95 9.39 6.31 -2.89
CA SER A 95 8.71 6.08 -4.16
C SER A 95 7.24 6.47 -4.14
N ILE A 96 6.59 6.51 -2.98
CA ILE A 96 5.14 6.72 -2.87
C ILE A 96 4.72 7.95 -2.08
N ALA A 97 5.54 8.42 -1.15
CA ALA A 97 5.08 9.39 -0.16
C ALA A 97 5.13 10.83 -0.65
N ASN A 98 4.07 11.57 -0.36
CA ASN A 98 4.07 13.03 -0.49
C ASN A 98 4.46 13.67 0.85
N ARG A 99 3.87 13.16 1.92
CA ARG A 99 4.13 13.63 3.27
C ARG A 99 4.53 12.47 4.16
N VAL A 100 5.54 12.68 4.98
CA VAL A 100 6.07 11.66 5.88
C VAL A 100 6.11 12.19 7.30
N THR A 101 5.62 11.38 8.22
CA THR A 101 5.76 11.62 9.66
C THR A 101 6.67 10.52 10.21
N VAL A 102 7.76 10.89 10.81
CA VAL A 102 8.71 9.94 11.40
C VAL A 102 8.48 9.84 12.89
N LEU A 103 8.23 8.62 13.34
CA LEU A 103 8.05 8.32 14.77
C LEU A 103 9.28 7.62 15.31
N HIS A 104 9.67 7.99 16.52
CA HIS A 104 10.77 7.35 17.24
C HIS A 104 10.48 7.38 18.73
N GLU A 105 10.50 6.21 19.34
CA GLU A 105 10.26 6.06 20.79
C GLU A 105 8.99 6.78 21.26
N GLY A 106 7.92 6.68 20.50
CA GLY A 106 6.63 7.28 20.86
C GLY A 106 6.50 8.77 20.60
N HIS A 107 7.49 9.38 19.96
CA HIS A 107 7.48 10.80 19.65
C HIS A 107 7.56 11.06 18.14
N VAL A 108 6.99 12.17 17.71
CA VAL A 108 7.15 12.64 16.33
C VAL A 108 8.54 13.28 16.24
N LEU A 109 9.41 12.65 15.47
CA LEU A 109 10.77 13.11 15.25
C LEU A 109 10.83 14.17 14.15
N ALA A 110 10.05 13.98 13.09
CA ALA A 110 9.96 14.90 11.97
C ALA A 110 8.63 14.70 11.25
N ASP A 111 8.15 15.75 10.58
CA ASP A 111 6.92 15.69 9.80
C ASP A 111 7.00 16.72 8.68
N GLY A 112 6.74 16.31 7.44
CA GLY A 112 6.79 17.20 6.30
C GLY A 112 6.93 16.45 4.99
N LYS A 113 7.37 17.16 3.96
CA LYS A 113 7.63 16.56 2.66
C LYS A 113 8.80 15.57 2.76
N MET A 114 8.75 14.52 1.96
CA MET A 114 9.81 13.52 1.95
C MET A 114 11.20 14.13 1.77
N GLU A 115 11.35 15.08 0.85
CA GLU A 115 12.61 15.79 0.62
C GLU A 115 13.20 16.38 1.90
N ASP A 116 12.35 17.04 2.67
CA ASP A 116 12.78 17.73 3.90
C ASP A 116 13.07 16.74 5.02
N VAL A 117 12.19 15.74 5.15
CA VAL A 117 12.31 14.74 6.21
C VAL A 117 13.57 13.90 6.05
N GLN A 118 13.88 13.48 4.82
CA GLN A 118 15.08 12.65 4.58
C GLN A 118 16.39 13.39 4.85
N ASN A 119 16.36 14.73 4.82
CA ASN A 119 17.52 15.56 5.10
C ASN A 119 17.58 16.08 6.53
N ASP A 120 16.59 15.77 7.35
CA ASP A 120 16.58 16.15 8.75
C ASP A 120 17.68 15.41 9.52
N PRO A 121 18.60 16.12 10.20
CA PRO A 121 19.67 15.48 10.94
C PRO A 121 19.22 14.45 11.97
N LYS A 122 18.07 14.67 12.59
CA LYS A 122 17.51 13.72 13.58
C LYS A 122 17.09 12.42 12.92
N VAL A 123 16.48 12.51 11.72
CA VAL A 123 16.05 11.33 10.96
C VAL A 123 17.26 10.56 10.45
N ILE A 124 18.26 11.26 9.94
CA ILE A 124 19.50 10.66 9.47
C ILE A 124 20.17 9.87 10.59
N GLU A 125 20.27 10.46 11.77
CA GLU A 125 20.89 9.83 12.93
C GLU A 125 20.20 8.53 13.32
N VAL A 126 18.86 8.52 13.31
CA VAL A 126 18.09 7.39 13.83
C VAL A 126 17.85 6.30 12.78
N TYR A 127 17.58 6.67 11.54
CA TYR A 127 17.10 5.74 10.52
C TYR A 127 17.99 5.56 9.31
N LEU A 128 18.75 6.58 8.94
CA LEU A 128 19.51 6.57 7.70
C LEU A 128 21.00 6.51 7.93
N GLY A 129 21.38 6.72 9.20
CA GLY A 129 22.68 7.01 9.41
C GLY A 129 23.56 6.21 10.04
N SER A 130 24.29 5.76 9.81
CA SER A 130 25.52 5.65 10.52
C SER A 130 26.71 5.71 9.58
#